data_e2830c20792bc8add808906d6e211f50
#
_entry.id   e2830c20792bc8add808906d6e211f50
#
_cell.length_a   1.000
_cell.length_b   1.000
_cell.length_c   1.000
_cell.angle_alpha   90.00
_cell.angle_beta   90.00
_cell.angle_gamma   90.00
#
_symmetry.space_group_name_H-M   'P 1'
#
loop_
_entity.id
_entity.type
_entity.pdbx_description
1 polymer ?
#
loop_
_entity_poly.entity_id
_entity_poly.type
_entity_poly.pdbx_seq_one_letter_code
_entity_poly.pdbx_strand_id
1 'polypeptide(L)'
;LVRQVLAGKTEDYPNGVTYRQGDKIVLTPNASLFSDFAKTGPPDYDDYYRLLTELGDKAQGLDRILLYEGSRGCWWGEKHHCTFCGLNAQSMKFRAKAPQQVLKEIGDLSQRYDAVRFRLVDNIIDMAYIDNLFGKLAEDHCDLDVFIETKSNLQKRQIKTLAAGGVKCMQPGLESLSVNQLRAMDKGVTPMQNIACLKWSLYYHVMVSWNILLGFPGETNE
;
A
#
# COMPACT_ATOMS: atom_id res chain seq x y z
N LEU A 1 24.75 -7.19 -2.42
CA LEU A 1 25.03 -7.71 -1.08
C LEU A 1 25.02 -9.23 -1.05
N VAL A 2 23.88 -9.90 -1.30
CA VAL A 2 23.77 -11.38 -1.19
C VAL A 2 24.84 -12.11 -1.98
N ARG A 3 25.08 -11.73 -3.25
CA ARG A 3 26.15 -12.34 -4.07
C ARG A 3 27.55 -12.16 -3.47
N GLN A 4 27.83 -11.03 -2.81
CA GLN A 4 29.10 -10.76 -2.14
C GLN A 4 29.28 -11.64 -0.90
N VAL A 5 28.23 -11.76 -0.09
CA VAL A 5 28.21 -12.62 1.10
C VAL A 5 28.39 -14.09 0.70
N LEU A 6 27.66 -14.57 -0.31
CA LEU A 6 27.79 -15.93 -0.83
C LEU A 6 29.15 -16.20 -1.46
N ALA A 7 29.84 -15.17 -1.96
CA ALA A 7 31.21 -15.26 -2.46
C ALA A 7 32.27 -15.13 -1.35
N GLY A 8 31.87 -15.11 -0.08
CA GLY A 8 32.78 -15.05 1.09
C GLY A 8 33.42 -13.67 1.30
N LYS A 9 32.91 -12.58 0.70
CA LYS A 9 33.39 -11.22 0.98
C LYS A 9 32.96 -10.79 2.38
N THR A 10 33.90 -10.18 3.11
CA THR A 10 33.69 -9.70 4.49
C THR A 10 33.82 -8.20 4.64
N GLU A 11 34.06 -7.48 3.55
CA GLU A 11 34.27 -6.04 3.49
C GLU A 11 33.85 -5.48 2.12
N ASP A 12 33.90 -4.17 1.94
CA ASP A 12 33.51 -3.47 0.70
C ASP A 12 32.06 -3.73 0.29
N TYR A 13 31.16 -3.75 1.27
CA TYR A 13 29.76 -3.88 1.00
C TYR A 13 29.13 -2.61 0.38
N PRO A 14 28.06 -2.77 -0.38
CA PRO A 14 27.38 -1.62 -0.99
C PRO A 14 26.81 -0.67 0.09
N ASN A 15 26.50 0.56 -0.31
CA ASN A 15 25.86 1.55 0.55
C ASN A 15 24.54 1.02 1.15
N GLY A 16 24.20 1.51 2.35
CA GLY A 16 22.98 1.13 3.08
C GLY A 16 23.11 -0.19 3.83
N VAL A 17 24.30 -0.66 4.10
CA VAL A 17 24.57 -1.91 4.83
C VAL A 17 25.24 -1.60 6.18
N THR A 18 24.77 -2.28 7.20
CA THR A 18 25.45 -2.37 8.50
C THR A 18 25.98 -3.79 8.66
N TYR A 19 27.25 -3.91 8.96
CA TYR A 19 27.87 -5.24 9.13
C TYR A 19 28.91 -5.25 10.26
N ARG A 20 29.25 -6.43 10.73
CA ARG A 20 30.29 -6.62 11.75
C ARG A 20 31.62 -6.97 11.06
N GLN A 21 32.67 -6.27 11.44
CA GLN A 21 34.05 -6.55 11.03
C GLN A 21 34.89 -6.75 12.31
N GLY A 22 35.17 -7.98 12.66
CA GLY A 22 35.71 -8.32 13.98
C GLY A 22 34.75 -7.87 15.10
N ASP A 23 35.27 -7.09 16.05
CA ASP A 23 34.45 -6.55 17.15
C ASP A 23 33.80 -5.17 16.84
N LYS A 24 34.04 -4.63 15.65
CA LYS A 24 33.51 -3.32 15.25
C LYS A 24 32.25 -3.47 14.42
N ILE A 25 31.29 -2.56 14.64
CA ILE A 25 30.15 -2.36 13.75
C ILE A 25 30.51 -1.27 12.73
N VAL A 26 30.41 -1.64 11.46
CA VAL A 26 30.68 -0.72 10.34
C VAL A 26 29.35 -0.38 9.68
N LEU A 27 29.12 0.92 9.50
CA LEU A 27 28.00 1.46 8.75
C LEU A 27 28.53 2.01 7.42
N THR A 28 28.01 1.51 6.32
CA THR A 28 28.28 2.11 5.01
C THR A 28 27.42 3.38 4.84
N PRO A 29 27.78 4.29 3.94
CA PRO A 29 26.92 5.43 3.62
C PRO A 29 25.51 5.01 3.23
N ASN A 30 24.52 5.89 3.38
CA ASN A 30 23.16 5.61 2.98
C ASN A 30 23.08 5.23 1.49
N ALA A 31 22.29 4.20 1.18
CA ALA A 31 22.01 3.85 -0.20
C ALA A 31 21.20 4.97 -0.89
N SER A 32 21.45 5.17 -2.18
CA SER A 32 20.60 6.02 -2.98
C SER A 32 19.18 5.46 -3.08
N LEU A 33 18.19 6.33 -3.10
CA LEU A 33 16.80 5.91 -3.27
C LEU A 33 16.63 5.24 -4.64
N PHE A 34 16.09 4.01 -4.63
CA PHE A 34 15.72 3.33 -5.86
C PHE A 34 14.56 4.07 -6.53
N SER A 35 14.83 4.71 -7.66
CA SER A 35 13.88 5.62 -8.32
C SER A 35 12.99 4.93 -9.35
N ASP A 36 13.48 3.88 -10.02
CA ASP A 36 12.77 3.18 -11.08
C ASP A 36 11.91 2.05 -10.51
N PHE A 37 10.77 2.44 -9.91
CA PHE A 37 9.88 1.49 -9.25
C PHE A 37 9.26 0.48 -10.22
N ALA A 38 9.19 0.80 -11.50
CA ALA A 38 8.72 -0.13 -12.55
C ALA A 38 9.61 -1.39 -12.69
N LYS A 39 10.88 -1.30 -12.27
CA LYS A 39 11.79 -2.46 -12.25
C LYS A 39 11.61 -3.40 -11.06
N THR A 40 10.79 -3.06 -10.07
CA THR A 40 10.40 -4.02 -9.06
C THR A 40 9.40 -4.99 -9.67
N GLY A 41 9.79 -6.25 -9.80
CA GLY A 41 8.88 -7.30 -10.25
C GLY A 41 7.77 -7.59 -9.24
N PRO A 42 6.78 -8.41 -9.63
CA PRO A 42 5.78 -8.91 -8.70
C PRO A 42 6.44 -9.82 -7.65
N PRO A 43 5.83 -10.00 -6.49
CA PRO A 43 6.30 -10.95 -5.48
C PRO A 43 6.19 -12.39 -5.99
N ASP A 44 7.08 -13.26 -5.54
CA ASP A 44 7.03 -14.70 -5.79
C ASP A 44 6.48 -15.41 -4.56
N TYR A 45 5.44 -16.20 -4.75
CA TYR A 45 4.77 -16.96 -3.70
C TYR A 45 4.92 -18.48 -3.83
N ASP A 46 5.82 -18.97 -4.71
CA ASP A 46 5.98 -20.40 -4.97
C ASP A 46 6.27 -21.20 -3.70
N ASP A 47 7.18 -20.72 -2.86
CA ASP A 47 7.50 -21.38 -1.59
C ASP A 47 6.31 -21.40 -0.62
N TYR A 48 5.53 -20.32 -0.55
CA TYR A 48 4.34 -20.27 0.28
C TYR A 48 3.30 -21.30 -0.17
N TYR A 49 3.00 -21.37 -1.46
CA TYR A 49 2.03 -22.32 -2.00
C TYR A 49 2.52 -23.78 -1.92
N ARG A 50 3.83 -24.00 -2.08
CA ARG A 50 4.44 -25.32 -1.84
C ARG A 50 4.22 -25.76 -0.39
N LEU A 51 4.49 -24.89 0.58
CA LEU A 51 4.25 -25.17 2.00
C LEU A 51 2.77 -25.42 2.32
N LEU A 52 1.85 -24.67 1.73
CA LEU A 52 0.41 -24.94 1.88
C LEU A 52 0.05 -26.35 1.37
N THR A 53 0.63 -26.76 0.25
CA THR A 53 0.42 -28.12 -0.30
C THR A 53 0.99 -29.19 0.63
N GLU A 54 2.18 -28.99 1.18
CA GLU A 54 2.80 -29.91 2.14
C GLU A 54 2.02 -30.03 3.46
N LEU A 55 1.36 -28.96 3.91
CA LEU A 55 0.49 -28.95 5.09
C LEU A 55 -0.83 -29.72 4.86
N GLY A 56 -1.27 -29.85 3.62
CA GLY A 56 -2.51 -30.55 3.26
C GLY A 56 -3.71 -30.05 4.05
N ASP A 57 -4.46 -30.94 4.72
CA ASP A 57 -5.67 -30.60 5.47
C ASP A 57 -5.43 -29.58 6.59
N LYS A 58 -4.19 -29.45 7.11
CA LYS A 58 -3.85 -28.43 8.13
C LYS A 58 -3.87 -27.02 7.56
N ALA A 59 -3.77 -26.86 6.24
CA ALA A 59 -3.90 -25.58 5.57
C ALA A 59 -5.38 -25.22 5.23
N GLN A 60 -6.31 -26.11 5.54
CA GLN A 60 -7.73 -25.86 5.28
C GLN A 60 -8.24 -24.68 6.11
N GLY A 61 -8.86 -23.71 5.45
CA GLY A 61 -9.33 -22.47 6.09
C GLY A 61 -8.30 -21.33 6.15
N LEU A 62 -7.08 -21.53 5.68
CA LEU A 62 -6.16 -20.43 5.48
C LEU A 62 -6.56 -19.59 4.27
N ASP A 63 -6.68 -18.28 4.48
CA ASP A 63 -7.01 -17.34 3.41
C ASP A 63 -5.84 -17.21 2.42
N ARG A 64 -6.14 -17.40 1.13
CA ARG A 64 -5.17 -17.19 0.05
C ARG A 64 -5.22 -15.73 -0.39
N ILE A 65 -4.51 -14.88 0.34
CA ILE A 65 -4.43 -13.45 0.07
C ILE A 65 -3.03 -13.13 -0.46
N LEU A 66 -2.94 -12.52 -1.63
CA LEU A 66 -1.69 -12.06 -2.20
C LEU A 66 -1.45 -10.60 -1.84
N LEU A 67 -0.28 -10.31 -1.26
CA LEU A 67 0.17 -8.95 -1.04
C LEU A 67 0.80 -8.42 -2.32
N TYR A 68 0.48 -7.21 -2.70
CA TYR A 68 1.02 -6.61 -3.92
C TYR A 68 1.35 -5.14 -3.68
N GLU A 69 2.51 -4.70 -4.18
CA GLU A 69 2.95 -3.31 -4.08
C GLU A 69 2.94 -2.67 -5.47
N GLY A 70 2.00 -1.77 -5.70
CA GLY A 70 1.89 -0.98 -6.92
C GLY A 70 2.58 0.37 -6.82
N SER A 71 2.64 0.95 -5.62
CA SER A 71 3.27 2.24 -5.36
C SER A 71 3.97 2.29 -4.00
N ARG A 72 4.94 3.17 -3.85
CA ARG A 72 5.69 3.40 -2.62
C ARG A 72 5.91 4.87 -2.36
N GLY A 73 5.87 5.25 -1.07
CA GLY A 73 5.88 6.64 -0.65
C GLY A 73 4.47 7.19 -0.51
N CYS A 74 4.34 8.50 -0.40
CA CYS A 74 3.03 9.14 -0.28
C CYS A 74 3.01 10.44 -1.08
N TRP A 75 2.16 10.51 -2.11
CA TRP A 75 2.05 11.71 -2.97
C TRP A 75 1.51 12.93 -2.21
N TRP A 76 0.75 12.73 -1.13
CA TRP A 76 0.38 13.80 -0.23
C TRP A 76 1.57 14.21 0.64
N GLY A 77 2.24 13.24 1.27
CA GLY A 77 3.37 13.46 2.16
C GLY A 77 4.61 14.04 1.47
N GLU A 78 4.75 13.86 0.16
CA GLU A 78 5.82 14.47 -0.63
C GLU A 78 5.70 16.02 -0.68
N LYS A 79 4.46 16.54 -0.61
CA LYS A 79 4.15 17.98 -0.67
C LYS A 79 3.75 18.55 0.69
N HIS A 80 3.04 17.75 1.47
CA HIS A 80 2.45 18.07 2.77
C HIS A 80 2.65 16.89 3.68
N HIS A 81 3.46 16.98 4.69
CA HIS A 81 3.72 15.85 5.59
C HIS A 81 2.73 15.88 6.75
N CYS A 82 1.83 14.90 6.85
CA CYS A 82 0.97 14.77 8.03
C CYS A 82 1.82 14.74 9.30
N THR A 83 1.53 15.61 10.25
CA THR A 83 2.40 15.88 11.42
C THR A 83 2.61 14.69 12.36
N PHE A 84 1.74 13.68 12.28
CA PHE A 84 1.80 12.44 13.08
C PHE A 84 2.42 11.25 12.32
N CYS A 85 2.64 11.36 11.00
CA CYS A 85 2.99 10.22 10.18
C CYS A 85 4.47 9.85 10.30
N GLY A 86 4.74 8.67 10.84
CA GLY A 86 6.09 8.08 10.92
C GLY A 86 6.45 7.17 9.74
N LEU A 87 5.54 6.96 8.79
CA LEU A 87 5.79 6.13 7.61
C LEU A 87 6.79 6.82 6.67
N ASN A 88 7.57 6.00 5.96
CA ASN A 88 8.55 6.49 4.98
C ASN A 88 9.58 7.48 5.55
N ALA A 89 10.03 7.26 6.79
CA ALA A 89 10.93 8.16 7.54
C ALA A 89 12.17 8.62 6.76
N GLN A 90 12.65 7.82 5.79
CA GLN A 90 13.81 8.16 4.97
C GLN A 90 13.45 8.95 3.70
N SER A 91 12.26 8.76 3.16
CA SER A 91 11.78 9.47 1.97
C SER A 91 10.30 9.31 1.74
N MET A 92 9.58 10.42 1.67
CA MET A 92 8.18 10.48 1.24
C MET A 92 8.01 10.41 -0.29
N LYS A 93 9.11 10.39 -1.06
CA LYS A 93 9.05 10.42 -2.52
C LYS A 93 8.12 9.35 -3.07
N PHE A 94 7.08 9.79 -3.76
CA PHE A 94 6.09 8.89 -4.35
C PHE A 94 6.58 8.32 -5.68
N ARG A 95 6.41 7.03 -5.85
CA ARG A 95 6.75 6.28 -7.07
C ARG A 95 5.72 5.20 -7.26
N ALA A 96 5.21 5.06 -8.48
CA ALA A 96 4.22 4.06 -8.82
C ALA A 96 4.61 3.31 -10.10
N LYS A 97 4.17 2.08 -10.21
CA LYS A 97 4.17 1.33 -11.47
C LYS A 97 3.10 1.91 -12.40
N ALA A 98 3.29 1.77 -13.71
CA ALA A 98 2.24 2.13 -14.65
C ALA A 98 0.98 1.26 -14.41
N PRO A 99 -0.25 1.81 -14.55
CA PRO A 99 -1.48 1.05 -14.35
C PRO A 99 -1.54 -0.24 -15.18
N GLN A 100 -1.05 -0.21 -16.41
CA GLN A 100 -1.01 -1.37 -17.31
C GLN A 100 -0.05 -2.47 -16.82
N GLN A 101 1.04 -2.08 -16.19
CA GLN A 101 1.96 -3.03 -15.57
C GLN A 101 1.31 -3.69 -14.35
N VAL A 102 0.63 -2.91 -13.50
CA VAL A 102 -0.09 -3.43 -12.34
C VAL A 102 -1.20 -4.39 -12.77
N LEU A 103 -1.98 -4.02 -13.80
CA LEU A 103 -3.04 -4.86 -14.35
C LEU A 103 -2.48 -6.22 -14.83
N LYS A 104 -1.37 -6.17 -15.58
CA LYS A 104 -0.71 -7.39 -16.06
C LYS A 104 -0.18 -8.24 -14.91
N GLU A 105 0.55 -7.64 -13.96
CA GLU A 105 1.16 -8.37 -12.84
C GLU A 105 0.09 -9.00 -11.91
N ILE A 106 -1.03 -8.31 -11.64
CA ILE A 106 -2.16 -8.87 -10.88
C ILE A 106 -2.79 -10.04 -11.65
N GLY A 107 -2.98 -9.91 -12.96
CA GLY A 107 -3.50 -10.99 -13.80
C GLY A 107 -2.58 -12.22 -13.80
N ASP A 108 -1.27 -12.01 -13.99
CA ASP A 108 -0.27 -13.09 -13.97
C ASP A 108 -0.24 -13.80 -12.60
N LEU A 109 -0.28 -13.04 -11.49
CA LEU A 109 -0.32 -13.60 -10.13
C LEU A 109 -1.63 -14.36 -9.86
N SER A 110 -2.77 -13.79 -10.27
CA SER A 110 -4.08 -14.44 -10.14
C SER A 110 -4.10 -15.78 -10.85
N GLN A 111 -3.62 -15.84 -12.08
CA GLN A 111 -3.54 -17.06 -12.87
C GLN A 111 -2.55 -18.07 -12.29
N ARG A 112 -1.34 -17.61 -11.87
CA ARG A 112 -0.28 -18.50 -11.35
C ARG A 112 -0.67 -19.17 -10.04
N TYR A 113 -1.38 -18.46 -9.16
CA TYR A 113 -1.67 -18.92 -7.79
C TYR A 113 -3.14 -19.26 -7.55
N ASP A 114 -3.98 -19.21 -8.59
CA ASP A 114 -5.42 -19.42 -8.49
C ASP A 114 -6.02 -18.59 -7.33
N ALA A 115 -5.72 -17.30 -7.32
CA ALA A 115 -6.08 -16.39 -6.25
C ALA A 115 -6.73 -15.12 -6.80
N VAL A 116 -7.84 -14.72 -6.19
CA VAL A 116 -8.59 -13.52 -6.57
C VAL A 116 -8.53 -12.43 -5.49
N ARG A 117 -7.90 -12.72 -4.34
CA ARG A 117 -7.82 -11.80 -3.21
C ARG A 117 -6.46 -11.12 -3.15
N PHE A 118 -6.46 -9.81 -3.24
CA PHE A 118 -5.25 -8.98 -3.19
C PHE A 118 -5.34 -7.94 -2.07
N ARG A 119 -4.23 -7.74 -1.37
CA ARG A 119 -4.03 -6.59 -0.49
C ARG A 119 -2.92 -5.73 -1.07
N LEU A 120 -3.29 -4.57 -1.60
CA LEU A 120 -2.30 -3.60 -2.00
C LEU A 120 -1.69 -3.00 -0.73
N VAL A 121 -0.36 -3.12 -0.62
CA VAL A 121 0.41 -2.64 0.54
C VAL A 121 0.98 -1.24 0.30
N ASP A 122 0.39 -0.52 -0.62
CA ASP A 122 0.68 0.87 -0.92
C ASP A 122 0.23 1.75 0.26
N ASN A 123 1.08 2.63 0.79
CA ASN A 123 0.67 3.59 1.83
C ASN A 123 -0.43 4.56 1.36
N ILE A 124 -0.56 4.69 0.06
CA ILE A 124 -1.62 5.43 -0.64
C ILE A 124 -1.57 5.04 -2.10
N ILE A 125 -2.70 4.65 -2.68
CA ILE A 125 -2.74 4.29 -4.11
C ILE A 125 -2.46 5.50 -5.01
N ASP A 126 -1.91 5.23 -6.19
CA ASP A 126 -1.85 6.25 -7.25
C ASP A 126 -3.28 6.59 -7.70
N MET A 127 -3.58 7.89 -7.81
CA MET A 127 -4.88 8.35 -8.29
C MET A 127 -5.17 7.91 -9.73
N ALA A 128 -4.12 7.68 -10.53
CA ALA A 128 -4.25 7.14 -11.89
C ALA A 128 -4.81 5.71 -11.90
N TYR A 129 -4.66 4.94 -10.83
CA TYR A 129 -5.20 3.59 -10.74
C TYR A 129 -6.73 3.56 -10.73
N ILE A 130 -7.38 4.61 -10.26
CA ILE A 130 -8.84 4.65 -10.17
C ILE A 130 -9.47 4.41 -11.56
N ASP A 131 -9.07 5.19 -12.54
CA ASP A 131 -9.65 5.11 -13.89
C ASP A 131 -8.91 4.09 -14.78
N ASN A 132 -7.57 4.00 -14.71
CA ASN A 132 -6.77 3.23 -15.64
C ASN A 132 -6.47 1.78 -15.21
N LEU A 133 -6.65 1.44 -13.94
CA LEU A 133 -6.57 0.07 -13.43
C LEU A 133 -7.96 -0.44 -13.04
N PHE A 134 -8.59 0.17 -12.02
CA PHE A 134 -9.89 -0.29 -11.52
C PHE A 134 -11.03 -0.04 -12.52
N GLY A 135 -10.95 1.05 -13.30
CA GLY A 135 -11.87 1.26 -14.41
C GLY A 135 -11.78 0.15 -15.45
N LYS A 136 -10.56 -0.28 -15.80
CA LYS A 136 -10.35 -1.39 -16.74
C LYS A 136 -10.81 -2.74 -16.17
N LEU A 137 -10.50 -3.03 -14.91
CA LEU A 137 -10.99 -4.24 -14.23
C LEU A 137 -12.54 -4.29 -14.20
N ALA A 138 -13.21 -3.13 -14.04
CA ALA A 138 -14.66 -3.03 -14.08
C ALA A 138 -15.23 -3.29 -15.50
N GLU A 139 -14.58 -2.77 -16.54
CA GLU A 139 -14.96 -3.01 -17.94
C GLU A 139 -14.81 -4.50 -18.30
N ASP A 140 -13.74 -5.13 -17.84
CA ASP A 140 -13.45 -6.53 -18.11
C ASP A 140 -14.23 -7.50 -17.20
N HIS A 141 -15.09 -6.97 -16.30
CA HIS A 141 -15.89 -7.72 -15.34
C HIS A 141 -15.07 -8.71 -14.50
N CYS A 142 -13.88 -8.31 -14.07
CA CYS A 142 -13.00 -9.14 -13.26
C CYS A 142 -13.57 -9.32 -11.85
N ASP A 143 -13.66 -10.57 -11.39
CA ASP A 143 -14.12 -10.91 -10.02
C ASP A 143 -12.94 -10.94 -9.06
N LEU A 144 -12.46 -9.76 -8.67
CA LEU A 144 -11.39 -9.60 -7.69
C LEU A 144 -11.94 -9.10 -6.34
N ASP A 145 -11.26 -9.47 -5.27
CA ASP A 145 -11.42 -8.92 -3.91
C ASP A 145 -10.15 -8.15 -3.55
N VAL A 146 -10.20 -6.84 -3.70
CA VAL A 146 -9.03 -5.97 -3.50
C VAL A 146 -9.20 -5.09 -2.27
N PHE A 147 -8.16 -5.04 -1.44
CA PHE A 147 -7.99 -4.02 -0.39
C PHE A 147 -7.00 -2.95 -0.86
N ILE A 148 -7.30 -1.69 -0.53
CA ILE A 148 -6.45 -0.54 -0.80
C ILE A 148 -6.37 0.41 0.39
N GLU A 149 -5.24 1.14 0.49
CA GLU A 149 -5.15 2.34 1.34
C GLU A 149 -5.24 3.60 0.48
N THR A 150 -5.97 4.60 0.94
CA THR A 150 -6.24 5.80 0.16
C THR A 150 -6.45 7.03 1.04
N LYS A 151 -6.46 8.21 0.43
CA LYS A 151 -6.90 9.44 1.07
C LYS A 151 -8.42 9.54 1.02
N SER A 152 -9.03 10.11 2.05
CA SER A 152 -10.49 10.18 2.20
C SER A 152 -11.21 11.23 1.33
N ASN A 153 -10.47 11.97 0.49
CA ASN A 153 -11.05 12.98 -0.40
C ASN A 153 -11.60 12.42 -1.73
N LEU A 154 -11.88 11.11 -1.77
CA LEU A 154 -12.47 10.47 -2.95
C LEU A 154 -13.87 10.99 -3.26
N GLN A 155 -14.11 11.22 -4.55
CA GLN A 155 -15.43 11.59 -5.06
C GLN A 155 -16.33 10.37 -5.22
N LYS A 156 -17.66 10.58 -5.22
CA LYS A 156 -18.66 9.52 -5.46
C LYS A 156 -18.34 8.66 -6.69
N ARG A 157 -17.99 9.29 -7.83
CA ARG A 157 -17.63 8.59 -9.07
C ARG A 157 -16.44 7.67 -8.87
N GLN A 158 -15.40 8.14 -8.18
CA GLN A 158 -14.18 7.38 -7.93
C GLN A 158 -14.45 6.13 -7.08
N ILE A 159 -15.24 6.28 -6.00
CA ILE A 159 -15.63 5.14 -5.16
C ILE A 159 -16.49 4.14 -5.95
N LYS A 160 -17.39 4.62 -6.83
CA LYS A 160 -18.14 3.75 -7.75
C LYS A 160 -17.22 2.93 -8.65
N THR A 161 -16.22 3.59 -9.26
CA THR A 161 -15.26 2.92 -10.15
C THR A 161 -14.41 1.89 -9.38
N LEU A 162 -13.92 2.25 -8.19
CA LEU A 162 -13.18 1.32 -7.32
C LEU A 162 -14.01 0.08 -6.96
N ALA A 163 -15.26 0.28 -6.52
CA ALA A 163 -16.18 -0.81 -6.18
C ALA A 163 -16.45 -1.74 -7.37
N ALA A 164 -16.72 -1.17 -8.55
CA ALA A 164 -16.94 -1.93 -9.78
C ALA A 164 -15.68 -2.69 -10.24
N GLY A 165 -14.49 -2.14 -9.98
CA GLY A 165 -13.19 -2.76 -10.29
C GLY A 165 -12.69 -3.74 -9.25
N GLY A 166 -13.54 -4.17 -8.29
CA GLY A 166 -13.22 -5.23 -7.35
C GLY A 166 -12.71 -4.77 -5.98
N VAL A 167 -12.67 -3.47 -5.68
CA VAL A 167 -12.34 -3.01 -4.33
C VAL A 167 -13.49 -3.35 -3.39
N LYS A 168 -13.28 -4.32 -2.51
CA LYS A 168 -14.25 -4.75 -1.48
C LYS A 168 -14.00 -4.11 -0.12
N CYS A 169 -12.75 -3.71 0.14
CA CYS A 169 -12.37 -3.06 1.38
C CYS A 169 -11.34 -1.97 1.10
N MET A 170 -11.45 -0.86 1.83
CA MET A 170 -10.43 0.19 1.78
C MET A 170 -10.17 0.80 3.15
N GLN A 171 -8.97 1.32 3.34
CA GLN A 171 -8.57 2.09 4.51
C GLN A 171 -8.31 3.55 4.09
N PRO A 172 -9.32 4.42 4.15
CA PRO A 172 -9.10 5.84 3.92
C PRO A 172 -8.53 6.49 5.18
N GLY A 173 -7.54 7.34 5.03
CA GLY A 173 -6.99 8.11 6.13
C GLY A 173 -7.94 9.22 6.58
N LEU A 174 -8.89 8.92 7.48
CA LEU A 174 -9.84 9.89 8.03
C LEU A 174 -9.25 10.67 9.22
N GLU A 175 -8.75 9.96 10.21
CA GLU A 175 -8.09 10.36 11.46
C GLU A 175 -8.97 11.19 12.41
N SER A 176 -9.80 12.11 11.92
CA SER A 176 -10.67 12.97 12.73
C SER A 176 -11.86 13.51 11.93
N LEU A 177 -12.92 13.93 12.64
CA LEU A 177 -14.02 14.71 12.10
C LEU A 177 -14.00 16.18 12.57
N SER A 178 -12.97 16.59 13.33
CA SER A 178 -12.76 17.97 13.76
C SER A 178 -11.95 18.75 12.74
N VAL A 179 -12.46 19.94 12.36
CA VAL A 179 -11.74 20.87 11.46
C VAL A 179 -10.37 21.25 12.03
N ASN A 180 -10.33 21.54 13.34
CA ASN A 180 -9.10 21.97 14.01
C ASN A 180 -8.06 20.85 14.04
N GLN A 181 -8.46 19.63 14.33
CA GLN A 181 -7.58 18.47 14.37
C GLN A 181 -7.04 18.13 12.97
N LEU A 182 -7.89 18.09 11.96
CA LEU A 182 -7.47 17.84 10.57
C LEU A 182 -6.48 18.90 10.05
N ARG A 183 -6.63 20.15 10.49
CA ARG A 183 -5.69 21.24 10.17
C ARG A 183 -4.37 21.06 10.92
N ALA A 184 -4.42 20.76 12.22
CA ALA A 184 -3.23 20.51 13.04
C ALA A 184 -2.41 19.30 12.53
N MET A 185 -3.09 18.30 11.98
CA MET A 185 -2.50 17.11 11.36
C MET A 185 -1.93 17.36 9.96
N ASP A 186 -2.15 18.51 9.35
CA ASP A 186 -1.89 18.81 7.92
C ASP A 186 -2.48 17.73 6.98
N LYS A 187 -3.69 17.27 7.32
CA LYS A 187 -4.32 16.15 6.60
C LYS A 187 -4.83 16.55 5.22
N GLY A 188 -5.14 17.84 5.01
CA GLY A 188 -5.63 18.38 3.73
C GLY A 188 -6.95 17.77 3.27
N VAL A 189 -7.82 17.43 4.22
CA VAL A 189 -9.21 17.02 4.01
C VAL A 189 -10.12 17.76 4.99
N THR A 190 -11.40 17.79 4.68
CA THR A 190 -12.43 18.37 5.55
C THR A 190 -13.27 17.27 6.19
N PRO A 191 -13.94 17.54 7.33
CA PRO A 191 -14.88 16.60 7.91
C PRO A 191 -15.97 16.14 6.93
N MET A 192 -16.44 17.05 6.08
CA MET A 192 -17.46 16.74 5.07
C MET A 192 -16.95 15.75 4.00
N GLN A 193 -15.69 15.86 3.60
CA GLN A 193 -15.06 14.88 2.71
C GLN A 193 -14.94 13.51 3.37
N ASN A 194 -14.55 13.46 4.65
CA ASN A 194 -14.50 12.24 5.43
C ASN A 194 -15.88 11.56 5.51
N ILE A 195 -16.91 12.33 5.87
CA ILE A 195 -18.30 11.83 5.93
C ILE A 195 -18.79 11.38 4.55
N ALA A 196 -18.49 12.14 3.50
CA ALA A 196 -18.87 11.78 2.13
C ALA A 196 -18.17 10.47 1.68
N CYS A 197 -16.90 10.29 2.03
CA CYS A 197 -16.17 9.05 1.78
C CYS A 197 -16.87 7.85 2.43
N LEU A 198 -17.19 7.93 3.72
CA LEU A 198 -17.92 6.88 4.45
C LEU A 198 -19.28 6.60 3.83
N LYS A 199 -20.06 7.67 3.53
CA LYS A 199 -21.39 7.57 2.91
C LYS A 199 -21.35 6.84 1.58
N TRP A 200 -20.45 7.23 0.68
CA TRP A 200 -20.40 6.62 -0.64
C TRP A 200 -19.79 5.23 -0.65
N SER A 201 -18.87 4.94 0.26
CA SER A 201 -18.38 3.57 0.46
C SER A 201 -19.49 2.64 0.91
N LEU A 202 -20.27 3.04 1.90
CA LEU A 202 -21.44 2.27 2.33
C LEU A 202 -22.44 2.06 1.18
N TYR A 203 -22.71 3.11 0.41
CA TYR A 203 -23.67 3.06 -0.70
C TYR A 203 -23.23 2.09 -1.81
N TYR A 204 -21.93 1.99 -2.09
CA TYR A 204 -21.36 1.08 -3.09
C TYR A 204 -20.85 -0.24 -2.50
N HIS A 205 -21.21 -0.56 -1.26
CA HIS A 205 -20.85 -1.80 -0.57
C HIS A 205 -19.34 -2.04 -0.46
N VAL A 206 -18.55 -0.97 -0.33
CA VAL A 206 -17.13 -1.03 0.00
C VAL A 206 -16.98 -0.96 1.51
N MET A 207 -16.43 -1.99 2.11
CA MET A 207 -16.11 -2.00 3.54
C MET A 207 -15.02 -0.97 3.83
N VAL A 208 -15.17 -0.20 4.92
CA VAL A 208 -14.19 0.81 5.32
C VAL A 208 -13.59 0.42 6.67
N SER A 209 -12.28 0.22 6.68
CA SER A 209 -11.47 0.15 7.90
C SER A 209 -10.81 1.51 8.10
N TRP A 210 -11.00 2.17 9.24
CA TRP A 210 -10.49 3.51 9.46
C TRP A 210 -10.14 3.75 10.93
N ASN A 211 -9.28 4.72 11.18
CA ASN A 211 -8.80 5.06 12.51
C ASN A 211 -9.25 6.46 12.90
N ILE A 212 -9.46 6.66 14.22
CA ILE A 212 -9.55 7.96 14.86
C ILE A 212 -8.28 8.11 15.72
N LEU A 213 -7.58 9.22 15.55
CA LEU A 213 -6.48 9.60 16.41
C LEU A 213 -7.02 10.39 17.60
N LEU A 214 -6.73 9.91 18.80
CA LEU A 214 -7.11 10.53 20.06
C LEU A 214 -5.87 11.05 20.80
N GLY A 215 -6.04 12.09 21.60
CA GLY A 215 -4.95 12.69 22.38
C GLY A 215 -3.99 13.53 21.54
N PHE A 216 -4.44 14.01 20.38
CA PHE A 216 -3.60 14.87 19.54
C PHE A 216 -3.44 16.26 20.19
N PRO A 217 -2.24 16.90 20.10
CA PRO A 217 -2.03 18.22 20.70
C PRO A 217 -3.09 19.24 20.30
N GLY A 218 -3.70 19.90 21.29
CA GLY A 218 -4.78 20.86 21.10
C GLY A 218 -6.17 20.24 20.92
N GLU A 219 -6.32 18.94 21.14
CA GLU A 219 -7.64 18.29 21.21
C GLU A 219 -8.43 18.80 22.42
N THR A 220 -9.72 19.03 22.22
CA THR A 220 -10.67 19.46 23.25
C THR A 220 -11.82 18.45 23.34
N ASN A 221 -12.56 18.47 24.43
CA ASN A 221 -13.74 17.61 24.62
C ASN A 221 -14.99 18.10 23.85
N GLU A 222 -14.85 19.14 23.04
CA GLU A 222 -15.95 19.73 22.24
C GLU A 222 -15.96 19.23 20.80
#